data_9514ac93ecc73be7c9c3b4716cef5dab
#
_entry.id   9514ac93ecc73be7c9c3b4716cef5dab
#
_cell.length_a   1.000
_cell.length_b   1.000
_cell.length_c   1.000
_cell.angle_alpha   90.00
_cell.angle_beta   90.00
_cell.angle_gamma   90.00
#
_symmetry.space_group_name_H-M   'P 1'
#
loop_
_entity.id
_entity.type
_entity.pdbx_description
1 polymer ?
#
loop_
_entity_poly.entity_id
_entity_poly.type
_entity_poly.pdbx_seq_one_letter_code
_entity_poly.pdbx_strand_id
1 'polypeptide(L)'
;MRPSQTVRVHLCRDPVDFRKAINGLSILVAEEMELDPFSSHVFGFCNRRRDQVKLLLWERNGFVLWQKRLEKDRFPWPRSEAAKILAVTGRELNWLLDGIDVFRLR
;
A
#
# COMPACT_ATOMS: atom_id res chain seq x y z
N MET A 1 9.26 4.68 9.94
CA MET A 1 8.89 6.00 9.36
C MET A 1 7.69 5.81 8.45
N ARG A 2 6.70 6.67 8.56
CA ARG A 2 5.50 6.62 7.74
C ARG A 2 5.48 7.79 6.75
N PRO A 3 4.77 7.64 5.61
CA PRO A 3 4.68 8.74 4.66
C PRO A 3 3.97 9.96 5.22
N SER A 4 4.22 11.10 4.59
CA SER A 4 3.57 12.37 4.93
C SER A 4 2.04 12.27 4.78
N GLN A 5 1.31 13.04 5.57
CA GLN A 5 -0.16 13.07 5.53
C GLN A 5 -0.71 13.56 4.19
N THR A 6 0.08 14.31 3.43
CA THR A 6 -0.35 14.90 2.16
C THR A 6 0.06 14.10 0.93
N VAL A 7 0.87 13.06 1.08
CA VAL A 7 1.31 12.25 -0.04
C VAL A 7 0.14 11.46 -0.64
N ARG A 8 0.19 11.22 -1.94
CA ARG A 8 -0.79 10.36 -2.60
C ARG A 8 -0.39 8.91 -2.46
N VAL A 9 -1.36 8.08 -2.13
CA VAL A 9 -1.16 6.64 -1.91
C VAL A 9 -2.13 5.88 -2.80
N HIS A 10 -1.61 4.87 -3.47
CA HIS A 10 -2.42 3.94 -4.28
C HIS A 10 -2.34 2.57 -3.63
N LEU A 11 -3.49 2.07 -3.19
CA LEU A 11 -3.56 0.74 -2.57
C LEU A 11 -3.97 -0.29 -3.60
N CYS A 12 -3.23 -1.39 -3.67
CA CYS A 12 -3.62 -2.56 -4.44
C CYS A 12 -4.63 -3.36 -3.62
N ARG A 13 -5.89 -3.42 -4.07
CA ARG A 13 -6.97 -4.10 -3.34
C ARG A 13 -6.69 -5.58 -3.15
N ASP A 14 -6.28 -6.25 -4.22
CA ASP A 14 -6.10 -7.69 -4.21
C ASP A 14 -4.83 -8.10 -3.46
N PRO A 15 -4.83 -9.28 -2.83
CA PRO A 15 -3.65 -9.73 -2.09
C PRO A 15 -2.46 -9.94 -3.00
N VAL A 16 -1.28 -9.61 -2.48
CA VAL A 16 -0.01 -9.74 -3.18
C VAL A 16 0.85 -10.77 -2.46
N ASP A 17 1.56 -11.58 -3.25
CA ASP A 17 2.53 -12.54 -2.70
C ASP A 17 3.74 -11.77 -2.17
N PHE A 18 3.98 -11.85 -0.86
CA PHE A 18 5.04 -11.10 -0.20
C PHE A 18 6.44 -11.71 -0.35
N ARG A 19 6.57 -12.75 -1.18
CA ARG A 19 7.89 -13.10 -1.72
C ARG A 19 8.40 -12.04 -2.68
N LYS A 20 7.51 -11.24 -3.28
CA LYS A 20 7.88 -10.08 -4.08
C LYS A 20 8.52 -9.02 -3.20
N ALA A 21 9.66 -8.52 -3.64
CA ALA A 21 10.37 -7.40 -3.01
C ALA A 21 10.37 -6.20 -3.97
N ILE A 22 11.34 -5.32 -3.87
CA ILE A 22 11.35 -4.06 -4.62
C ILE A 22 11.12 -4.27 -6.11
N ASN A 23 11.89 -5.15 -6.75
CA ASN A 23 11.77 -5.35 -8.20
C ASN A 23 10.40 -5.90 -8.59
N GLY A 24 9.94 -6.95 -7.93
CA GLY A 24 8.63 -7.54 -8.22
C GLY A 24 7.48 -6.58 -7.99
N LEU A 25 7.55 -5.78 -6.94
CA LEU A 25 6.51 -4.80 -6.64
C LEU A 25 6.52 -3.63 -7.62
N SER A 26 7.69 -3.14 -8.03
CA SER A 26 7.76 -2.07 -9.02
C SER A 26 7.21 -2.51 -10.38
N ILE A 27 7.47 -3.76 -10.77
CA ILE A 27 6.90 -4.34 -11.99
C ILE A 27 5.39 -4.47 -11.86
N LEU A 28 4.88 -4.89 -10.72
CA LEU A 28 3.45 -4.98 -10.47
C LEU A 28 2.78 -3.61 -10.62
N VAL A 29 3.39 -2.56 -10.08
CA VAL A 29 2.87 -1.19 -10.23
C VAL A 29 2.78 -0.80 -11.71
N ALA A 30 3.85 -1.04 -12.46
CA ALA A 30 3.91 -0.65 -13.87
C ALA A 30 2.95 -1.46 -14.75
N GLU A 31 2.91 -2.76 -14.57
CA GLU A 31 2.20 -3.67 -15.48
C GLU A 31 0.77 -3.96 -15.06
N GLU A 32 0.53 -4.22 -13.78
CA GLU A 32 -0.81 -4.59 -13.31
C GLU A 32 -1.63 -3.40 -12.84
N MET A 33 -1.01 -2.44 -12.16
CA MET A 33 -1.70 -1.24 -11.72
C MET A 33 -1.70 -0.14 -12.79
N GLU A 34 -0.86 -0.27 -13.80
CA GLU A 34 -0.72 0.70 -14.90
C GLU A 34 -0.41 2.10 -14.37
N LEU A 35 0.44 2.15 -13.34
CA LEU A 35 0.91 3.39 -12.74
C LEU A 35 2.43 3.47 -12.87
N ASP A 36 2.97 4.67 -12.65
CA ASP A 36 4.41 4.91 -12.73
C ASP A 36 5.07 4.65 -11.38
N PRO A 37 5.88 3.57 -11.25
CA PRO A 37 6.55 3.29 -9.99
C PRO A 37 7.61 4.34 -9.60
N PHE A 38 8.05 5.16 -10.55
CA PHE A 38 9.02 6.23 -10.32
C PHE A 38 8.36 7.56 -9.96
N SER A 39 7.04 7.62 -9.88
CA SER A 39 6.35 8.79 -9.37
C SER A 39 6.68 8.98 -7.89
N SER A 40 6.40 10.16 -7.36
CA SER A 40 6.58 10.42 -5.93
C SER A 40 5.41 9.89 -5.07
N HIS A 41 4.55 9.08 -5.65
CA HIS A 41 3.42 8.46 -4.96
C HIS A 41 3.86 7.23 -4.20
N VAL A 42 3.12 6.88 -3.17
CA VAL A 42 3.33 5.65 -2.39
C VAL A 42 2.39 4.56 -2.91
N PHE A 43 2.91 3.35 -3.05
CA PHE A 43 2.11 2.19 -3.47
C PHE A 43 2.03 1.21 -2.32
N GLY A 44 0.81 0.86 -1.92
CA GLY A 44 0.57 -0.01 -0.77
C GLY A 44 0.03 -1.38 -1.17
N PHE A 45 0.58 -2.40 -0.55
CA PHE A 45 0.26 -3.81 -0.80
C PHE A 45 -0.02 -4.53 0.50
N CYS A 46 -0.91 -5.50 0.45
CA CYS A 46 -1.25 -6.31 1.61
C CYS A 46 -1.19 -7.79 1.23
N ASN A 47 -0.75 -8.62 2.17
CA ASN A 47 -0.75 -10.06 1.94
C ASN A 47 -2.16 -10.64 2.10
N ARG A 48 -2.33 -11.92 1.74
CA ARG A 48 -3.63 -12.57 1.79
C ARG A 48 -4.22 -12.61 3.21
N ARG A 49 -3.38 -12.81 4.21
CA ARG A 49 -3.81 -12.87 5.62
C ARG A 49 -4.14 -11.51 6.22
N ARG A 50 -3.78 -10.43 5.54
CA ARG A 50 -3.97 -9.04 6.00
C ARG A 50 -3.22 -8.70 7.28
N ASP A 51 -2.17 -9.43 7.57
CA ASP A 51 -1.33 -9.14 8.74
C ASP A 51 -0.01 -8.45 8.36
N GLN A 52 0.26 -8.29 7.07
CA GLN A 52 1.46 -7.60 6.58
C GLN A 52 1.12 -6.61 5.49
N VAL A 53 1.73 -5.44 5.58
CA VAL A 53 1.64 -4.37 4.58
C VAL A 53 3.03 -3.99 4.14
N LYS A 54 3.21 -3.81 2.83
CA LYS A 54 4.42 -3.24 2.23
C LYS A 54 4.06 -1.93 1.54
N LEU A 55 4.91 -0.93 1.71
CA LEU A 55 4.77 0.36 1.03
C LEU A 55 6.02 0.57 0.18
N LEU A 56 5.82 0.85 -1.11
CA LEU A 56 6.89 1.11 -2.07
C LEU A 56 6.86 2.58 -2.46
N LEU A 57 8.02 3.22 -2.45
CA LEU A 57 8.18 4.64 -2.80
C LEU A 57 9.50 4.85 -3.52
N TRP A 58 9.45 5.51 -4.68
CA TRP A 58 10.66 6.01 -5.31
C TRP A 58 11.05 7.32 -4.65
N GLU A 59 12.26 7.38 -4.12
CA GLU A 59 12.77 8.57 -3.45
C GLU A 59 14.12 8.95 -4.05
N ARG A 60 14.14 10.09 -4.73
CA ARG A 60 15.35 10.66 -5.35
C ARG A 60 16.04 9.70 -6.33
N ASN A 61 16.83 8.78 -5.81
CA ASN A 61 17.72 7.92 -6.60
C ASN A 61 17.54 6.43 -6.29
N GLY A 62 16.50 6.05 -5.57
CA GLY A 62 16.27 4.64 -5.23
C GLY A 62 14.88 4.37 -4.71
N PHE A 63 14.54 3.10 -4.65
CA PHE A 63 13.30 2.66 -4.04
C PHE A 63 13.47 2.46 -2.54
N VAL A 64 12.45 2.89 -1.79
CA VAL A 64 12.29 2.58 -0.38
C VAL A 64 11.16 1.57 -0.25
N LEU A 65 11.40 0.50 0.49
CA LEU A 65 10.38 -0.48 0.83
C LEU A 65 10.22 -0.50 2.35
N TRP A 66 9.03 -0.13 2.81
CA TRP A 66 8.66 -0.15 4.22
C TRP A 66 7.71 -1.31 4.44
N GLN A 67 7.88 -2.04 5.54
CA GLN A 67 7.04 -3.19 5.85
C GLN A 67 6.64 -3.19 7.30
N LYS A 68 5.38 -3.52 7.55
CA LYS A 68 4.87 -3.73 8.91
C LYS A 68 4.10 -5.03 8.97
N ARG A 69 4.39 -5.83 10.01
CA ARG A 69 3.65 -7.05 10.31
C ARG A 69 2.98 -6.90 11.68
N LEU A 70 1.68 -7.19 11.73
CA LEU A 70 0.95 -7.22 13.00
C LEU A 70 1.18 -8.59 13.66
N GLU A 71 1.47 -8.57 14.94
CA GLU A 71 1.60 -9.81 15.73
C GLU A 71 0.23 -10.41 16.06
N LYS A 72 -0.77 -9.53 16.21
CA LYS A 72 -2.18 -9.89 16.42
C LYS A 72 -3.02 -9.04 15.49
N ASP A 73 -4.26 -9.42 15.30
CA ASP A 73 -5.21 -8.68 14.46
C ASP A 73 -4.83 -8.62 12.97
N ARG A 74 -5.58 -7.88 12.23
CA ARG A 74 -5.42 -7.72 10.79
C ARG A 74 -5.64 -6.27 10.39
N PHE A 75 -4.98 -5.86 9.33
CA PHE A 75 -5.25 -4.55 8.74
C PHE A 75 -6.64 -4.53 8.12
N PRO A 76 -7.40 -3.43 8.28
CA PRO A 76 -8.72 -3.28 7.63
C PRO A 76 -8.54 -2.92 6.15
N TRP A 77 -7.99 -3.84 5.38
CA TRP A 77 -7.68 -3.63 3.97
C TRP A 77 -8.96 -3.65 3.14
N PRO A 78 -9.07 -2.79 2.09
CA PRO A 78 -10.32 -2.60 1.34
C PRO A 78 -10.62 -3.73 0.35
N ARG A 79 -10.73 -4.96 0.81
CA ARG A 79 -10.94 -6.16 -0.03
C ARG A 79 -12.31 -6.20 -0.70
N SER A 80 -13.31 -5.51 -0.14
CA SER A 80 -14.68 -5.49 -0.65
C SER A 80 -14.97 -4.33 -1.57
N GLU A 81 -14.01 -3.42 -1.81
CA GLU A 81 -14.21 -2.30 -2.71
C GLU A 81 -14.27 -2.76 -4.17
N ALA A 82 -15.08 -2.05 -4.98
CA ALA A 82 -15.24 -2.41 -6.39
C ALA A 82 -13.99 -2.14 -7.21
N ALA A 83 -13.31 -1.02 -6.95
CA ALA A 83 -12.10 -0.64 -7.67
C ALA A 83 -10.92 -1.49 -7.21
N LYS A 84 -10.09 -1.93 -8.16
CA LYS A 84 -8.89 -2.73 -7.86
C LYS A 84 -7.76 -1.88 -7.28
N ILE A 85 -7.75 -0.59 -7.58
CA ILE A 85 -6.76 0.35 -7.09
C ILE A 85 -7.51 1.47 -6.39
N LEU A 86 -7.11 1.77 -5.17
CA LEU A 86 -7.80 2.75 -4.34
C LEU A 86 -6.84 3.88 -3.99
N ALA A 87 -7.21 5.09 -4.37
CA ALA A 87 -6.44 6.28 -4.02
C ALA A 87 -6.83 6.75 -2.63
N VAL A 88 -5.85 6.90 -1.76
CA VAL A 88 -6.04 7.44 -0.41
C VAL A 88 -4.96 8.48 -0.13
N THR A 89 -5.20 9.30 0.87
CA THR A 89 -4.17 10.24 1.35
C THR A 89 -3.21 9.52 2.29
N GLY A 90 -2.03 10.14 2.52
CA GLY A 90 -1.11 9.63 3.53
C GLY A 90 -1.75 9.60 4.92
N ARG A 91 -2.64 10.56 5.21
CA ARG A 91 -3.38 10.60 6.46
C ARG A 91 -4.30 9.38 6.61
N GLU A 92 -5.05 9.05 5.56
CA GLU A 92 -5.93 7.88 5.56
C GLU A 92 -5.11 6.58 5.69
N LEU A 93 -3.97 6.52 5.01
CA LEU A 93 -3.07 5.37 5.14
C LEU A 93 -2.58 5.21 6.58
N ASN A 94 -2.18 6.30 7.23
CA ASN A 94 -1.71 6.23 8.61
C ASN A 94 -2.81 5.70 9.56
N TRP A 95 -4.05 6.12 9.36
CA TRP A 95 -5.18 5.59 10.13
C TRP A 95 -5.38 4.09 9.88
N LEU A 96 -5.30 3.67 8.61
CA LEU A 96 -5.44 2.26 8.25
C LEU A 96 -4.35 1.41 8.91
N LEU A 97 -3.12 1.91 8.93
CA LEU A 97 -1.99 1.21 9.57
C LEU A 97 -2.16 1.12 11.09
N ASP A 98 -2.96 2.00 11.68
CA ASP A 98 -3.31 1.95 13.11
C ASP A 98 -4.57 1.13 13.38
N GLY A 99 -5.14 0.50 12.36
CA GLY A 99 -6.29 -0.38 12.52
C GLY A 99 -7.65 0.27 12.30
N ILE A 100 -7.70 1.51 11.81
CA ILE A 100 -8.95 2.22 11.55
C ILE A 100 -9.42 1.92 10.12
N ASP A 101 -10.63 1.44 9.98
CA ASP A 101 -11.22 1.16 8.66
C ASP A 101 -11.73 2.46 8.04
N VAL A 102 -10.85 3.13 7.30
CA VAL A 102 -11.14 4.41 6.66
C VAL A 102 -12.20 4.30 5.56
N PHE A 103 -12.38 3.11 4.99
CA PHE A 103 -13.35 2.91 3.91
C PHE A 103 -14.78 2.87 4.43
N ARG A 104 -14.98 2.50 5.69
CA ARG A 104 -16.30 2.56 6.34
C ARG A 104 -16.68 3.97 6.73
N LEU A 105 -15.71 4.87 6.85
CA LEU A 105 -15.93 6.25 7.27
C LEU A 105 -16.20 7.20 6.09
N ARG A 106 -16.05 6.75 4.86
CA ARG A 106 -16.29 7.55 3.65
C ARG A 106 -17.76 7.72 3.33
#